data_9c95073606609025e58ba176779227b7
#
_entry.id   9c95073606609025e58ba176779227b7
#
_cell.length_a   1.000
_cell.length_b   1.000
_cell.length_c   1.000
_cell.angle_alpha   90.00
_cell.angle_beta   90.00
_cell.angle_gamma   90.00
#
_symmetry.space_group_name_H-M   'P 1'
#
loop_
_entity.id
_entity.type
_entity.pdbx_description
1 polymer ?
#
loop_
_entity_poly.entity_id
_entity_poly.type
_entity_poly.pdbx_seq_one_letter_code
_entity_poly.pdbx_strand_id
1 'polypeptide(L)'
;MTKQELIKTAKKGDKLLAVIKRMVFSKKSTIAELWVNGIFFCHILEDVDRGLHQWMTEAEIAAIKVARQTAIPRGMYHCKMTMSPRFGKMMPEILNVPGFVGARMHAGNHADNTEGCPLFGDYNPKQPDWVSNSTNRKNEF
;
A
#
# COMPACT_ATOMS: atom_id res chain seq x y z
N MET A 1 6.49 -2.05 -22.49
CA MET A 1 5.50 -3.03 -22.01
C MET A 1 4.33 -2.28 -21.39
N THR A 2 3.11 -2.65 -21.72
CA THR A 2 1.90 -2.09 -21.10
C THR A 2 1.54 -2.81 -19.81
N LYS A 3 0.63 -2.23 -19.03
CA LYS A 3 0.12 -2.88 -17.82
C LYS A 3 -0.50 -4.24 -18.13
N GLN A 4 -1.31 -4.32 -19.22
CA GLN A 4 -1.95 -5.56 -19.63
C GLN A 4 -0.93 -6.61 -20.05
N GLU A 5 0.12 -6.22 -20.76
CA GLU A 5 1.22 -7.12 -21.12
C GLU A 5 1.96 -7.61 -19.87
N LEU A 6 2.23 -6.72 -18.89
CA LEU A 6 2.85 -7.09 -17.62
C LEU A 6 2.02 -8.13 -16.89
N ILE A 7 0.70 -7.91 -16.76
CA ILE A 7 -0.23 -8.84 -16.10
C ILE A 7 -0.22 -10.21 -16.79
N LYS A 8 -0.26 -10.22 -18.15
CA LYS A 8 -0.27 -11.48 -18.92
C LYS A 8 1.03 -12.26 -18.81
N THR A 9 2.17 -11.59 -18.75
CA THR A 9 3.49 -12.23 -18.81
C THR A 9 4.07 -12.52 -17.43
N ALA A 10 3.59 -11.88 -16.38
CA ALA A 10 4.04 -12.14 -15.00
C ALA A 10 3.67 -13.56 -14.60
N LYS A 11 4.68 -14.33 -14.17
CA LYS A 11 4.51 -15.71 -13.71
C LYS A 11 4.61 -15.77 -12.21
N LYS A 12 3.97 -16.78 -11.62
CA LYS A 12 4.11 -17.06 -10.19
C LYS A 12 5.59 -17.25 -9.84
N GLY A 13 6.05 -16.46 -8.88
CA GLY A 13 7.45 -16.49 -8.46
C GLY A 13 8.35 -15.46 -9.13
N ASP A 14 7.87 -14.71 -10.13
CA ASP A 14 8.62 -13.60 -10.70
C ASP A 14 8.90 -12.54 -9.63
N LYS A 15 10.12 -12.01 -9.66
CA LYS A 15 10.48 -10.87 -8.81
C LYS A 15 10.09 -9.58 -9.52
N LEU A 16 9.19 -8.83 -8.90
CA LEU A 16 8.71 -7.55 -9.42
C LEU A 16 9.16 -6.42 -8.52
N LEU A 17 9.50 -5.29 -9.11
CA LEU A 17 9.78 -4.06 -8.37
C LEU A 17 8.51 -3.21 -8.34
N ALA A 18 7.90 -3.09 -7.16
CA ALA A 18 6.76 -2.22 -6.94
C ALA A 18 7.23 -0.93 -6.25
N VAL A 19 6.85 0.21 -6.81
CA VAL A 19 7.16 1.53 -6.25
C VAL A 19 5.85 2.23 -5.90
N ILE A 20 5.68 2.57 -4.63
CA ILE A 20 4.56 3.40 -4.15
C ILE A 20 5.10 4.82 -4.01
N LYS A 21 4.67 5.69 -4.92
CA LYS A 21 5.08 7.09 -4.96
C LYS A 21 3.96 7.95 -4.36
N ARG A 22 4.16 8.41 -3.14
CA ARG A 22 3.19 9.25 -2.44
C ARG A 22 3.14 10.64 -3.07
N MET A 23 1.93 11.16 -3.32
CA MET A 23 1.73 12.40 -4.07
C MET A 23 0.79 13.39 -3.39
N VAL A 24 -0.32 12.93 -2.84
CA VAL A 24 -1.33 13.81 -2.23
C VAL A 24 -1.39 13.53 -0.74
N PHE A 25 -1.15 14.58 0.04
CA PHE A 25 -1.09 14.48 1.50
C PHE A 25 -2.21 15.33 2.10
N SER A 26 -3.13 14.71 2.82
CA SER A 26 -4.20 15.40 3.51
C SER A 26 -4.15 15.10 5.01
N LYS A 27 -5.07 15.71 5.76
CA LYS A 27 -5.22 15.42 7.20
C LYS A 27 -5.85 14.05 7.46
N LYS A 28 -6.40 13.41 6.43
CA LYS A 28 -7.17 12.15 6.56
C LYS A 28 -6.50 10.98 5.89
N SER A 29 -5.73 11.21 4.81
CA SER A 29 -5.14 10.13 4.04
C SER A 29 -3.95 10.58 3.22
N THR A 30 -3.29 9.61 2.59
CA THR A 30 -2.23 9.82 1.61
C THR A 30 -2.63 9.08 0.34
N ILE A 31 -2.54 9.77 -0.81
CA ILE A 31 -2.75 9.15 -2.12
C ILE A 31 -1.39 8.99 -2.80
N ALA A 32 -1.19 7.83 -3.39
CA ALA A 32 0.05 7.48 -4.07
C ALA A 32 -0.24 6.84 -5.42
N GLU A 33 0.78 6.79 -6.25
CA GLU A 33 0.79 5.98 -7.47
C GLU A 33 1.56 4.70 -7.21
N LEU A 34 1.03 3.57 -7.68
CA LEU A 34 1.73 2.29 -7.69
C LEU A 34 2.28 2.03 -9.09
N TRP A 35 3.59 1.87 -9.17
CA TRP A 35 4.31 1.52 -10.40
C TRP A 35 4.93 0.14 -10.23
N VAL A 36 4.75 -0.73 -11.18
CA VAL A 36 5.32 -2.09 -11.17
C VAL A 36 6.25 -2.25 -12.37
N ASN A 37 7.51 -2.54 -12.13
CA ASN A 37 8.55 -2.63 -13.17
C ASN A 37 8.56 -1.41 -14.11
N GLY A 38 8.36 -0.21 -13.55
CA GLY A 38 8.36 1.04 -14.30
C GLY A 38 7.05 1.35 -15.03
N ILE A 39 6.01 0.56 -14.83
CA ILE A 39 4.71 0.73 -15.48
C ILE A 39 3.68 1.15 -14.45
N PHE A 40 2.92 2.21 -14.74
CA PHE A 40 1.83 2.63 -13.85
C PHE A 40 0.79 1.53 -13.74
N PHE A 41 0.48 1.11 -12.50
CA PHE A 41 -0.45 0.02 -12.24
C PHE A 41 -1.82 0.52 -11.77
N CYS A 42 -1.84 1.26 -10.68
CA CYS A 42 -3.05 1.87 -10.13
C CYS A 42 -2.66 2.91 -9.08
N HIS A 43 -3.64 3.49 -8.42
CA HIS A 43 -3.41 4.34 -7.26
C HIS A 43 -3.42 3.53 -5.97
N ILE A 44 -2.86 4.12 -4.93
CA ILE A 44 -2.83 3.59 -3.56
C ILE A 44 -3.40 4.66 -2.64
N LEU A 45 -4.22 4.24 -1.69
CA LEU A 45 -4.62 5.08 -0.57
C LEU A 45 -4.03 4.51 0.72
N GLU A 46 -3.40 5.37 1.49
CA GLU A 46 -2.85 5.03 2.80
C GLU A 46 -3.40 5.98 3.87
N ASP A 47 -3.23 5.61 5.12
CA ASP A 47 -3.43 6.54 6.23
C ASP A 47 -2.50 7.75 6.13
N VAL A 48 -2.60 8.66 7.07
CA VAL A 48 -1.79 9.89 7.09
C VAL A 48 -0.30 9.54 7.14
N ASP A 49 0.47 10.13 6.22
CA ASP A 49 1.93 10.09 6.26
C ASP A 49 2.43 11.02 7.37
N ARG A 50 2.99 10.46 8.41
CA ARG A 50 3.50 11.23 9.57
C ARG A 50 5.01 11.42 9.53
N GLY A 51 5.61 11.26 8.36
CA GLY A 51 7.05 11.45 8.18
C GLY A 51 7.91 10.30 8.70
N LEU A 52 7.32 9.13 8.92
CA LEU A 52 8.08 7.97 9.36
C LEU A 52 8.97 7.43 8.26
N HIS A 53 10.14 6.92 8.63
CA HIS A 53 11.03 6.24 7.69
C HIS A 53 11.65 4.99 8.32
N GLN A 54 12.10 4.09 7.46
CA GLN A 54 12.56 2.74 7.82
C GLN A 54 13.70 2.71 8.84
N TRP A 55 14.52 3.75 8.89
CA TRP A 55 15.70 3.80 9.75
C TRP A 55 15.42 4.34 11.15
N MET A 56 14.19 4.76 11.42
CA MET A 56 13.77 5.15 12.77
C MET A 56 13.75 3.94 13.70
N THR A 57 14.05 4.16 14.97
CA THR A 57 13.87 3.14 16.00
C THR A 57 12.39 2.91 16.27
N GLU A 58 12.03 1.77 16.84
CA GLU A 58 10.65 1.51 17.24
C GLU A 58 10.14 2.52 18.25
N ALA A 59 10.99 3.00 19.15
CA ALA A 59 10.65 4.04 20.13
C ALA A 59 10.33 5.38 19.44
N GLU A 60 11.11 5.77 18.43
CA GLU A 60 10.86 6.99 17.65
C GLU A 60 9.55 6.89 16.89
N ILE A 61 9.29 5.74 16.27
CA ILE A 61 8.03 5.49 15.55
C ILE A 61 6.86 5.54 16.52
N ALA A 62 6.94 4.88 17.66
CA ALA A 62 5.88 4.85 18.66
C ALA A 62 5.55 6.24 19.20
N ALA A 63 6.54 7.14 19.30
CA ALA A 63 6.34 8.52 19.75
C ALA A 63 5.54 9.36 18.75
N ILE A 64 5.60 9.04 17.47
CA ILE A 64 4.95 9.81 16.39
C ILE A 64 3.64 9.13 15.94
N LYS A 65 3.60 7.80 15.94
CA LYS A 65 2.50 7.00 15.42
C LYS A 65 1.20 7.25 16.18
N VAL A 66 0.14 7.53 15.44
CA VAL A 66 -1.23 7.52 15.94
C VAL A 66 -1.84 6.17 15.58
N ALA A 67 -2.25 5.39 16.58
CA ALA A 67 -2.75 4.03 16.36
C ALA A 67 -3.88 4.00 15.33
N ARG A 68 -3.81 3.10 14.37
CA ARG A 68 -4.80 2.88 13.30
C ARG A 68 -4.96 4.04 12.31
N GLN A 69 -4.15 5.08 12.40
CA GLN A 69 -4.26 6.30 11.59
C GLN A 69 -2.91 6.76 11.04
N THR A 70 -1.99 5.81 10.82
CA THR A 70 -0.64 6.15 10.39
C THR A 70 -0.21 5.23 9.25
N ALA A 71 0.23 5.83 8.13
CA ALA A 71 0.85 5.09 7.03
C ALA A 71 2.18 4.48 7.47
N ILE A 72 2.53 3.35 6.85
CA ILE A 72 3.81 2.68 7.15
C ILE A 72 5.00 3.59 6.84
N PRO A 73 6.13 3.40 7.53
CA PRO A 73 7.33 4.19 7.27
C PRO A 73 7.81 4.04 5.82
N ARG A 74 8.32 5.13 5.25
CA ARG A 74 9.00 5.09 3.96
C ARG A 74 10.23 4.20 4.05
N GLY A 75 10.47 3.42 3.00
CA GLY A 75 11.62 2.55 2.95
C GLY A 75 11.53 1.53 1.84
N MET A 76 12.44 0.58 1.88
CA MET A 76 12.52 -0.52 0.93
C MET A 76 12.26 -1.82 1.69
N TYR A 77 11.25 -2.57 1.26
CA TYR A 77 10.79 -3.76 1.95
C TYR A 77 10.69 -4.95 0.99
N HIS A 78 10.96 -6.13 1.51
CA HIS A 78 10.58 -7.36 0.83
C HIS A 78 9.10 -7.61 1.03
N CYS A 79 8.44 -8.06 -0.05
CA CYS A 79 7.03 -8.41 -0.03
C CYS A 79 6.85 -9.82 -0.56
N LYS A 80 5.87 -10.54 -0.05
CA LYS A 80 5.47 -11.84 -0.60
C LYS A 80 3.98 -12.09 -0.38
N MET A 81 3.40 -12.93 -1.22
CA MET A 81 2.00 -13.35 -1.04
C MET A 81 1.91 -14.29 0.15
N THR A 82 1.09 -13.95 1.11
CA THR A 82 0.82 -14.77 2.30
C THR A 82 -0.67 -14.83 2.59
N MET A 83 -1.09 -15.86 3.31
CA MET A 83 -2.48 -16.00 3.74
C MET A 83 -2.77 -15.01 4.87
N SER A 84 -3.76 -14.14 4.65
CA SER A 84 -4.24 -13.23 5.70
C SER A 84 -5.18 -13.98 6.64
N PRO A 85 -4.88 -14.06 7.94
CA PRO A 85 -5.80 -14.68 8.89
C PRO A 85 -7.15 -13.97 8.96
N ARG A 86 -7.13 -12.63 8.84
CA ARG A 86 -8.32 -11.79 8.93
C ARG A 86 -9.26 -11.97 7.72
N PHE A 87 -8.69 -12.02 6.51
CA PHE A 87 -9.49 -12.05 5.28
C PHE A 87 -9.62 -13.44 4.66
N GLY A 88 -8.86 -14.42 5.14
CA GLY A 88 -8.88 -15.77 4.60
C GLY A 88 -8.43 -15.88 3.14
N LYS A 89 -7.61 -14.93 2.67
CA LYS A 89 -7.15 -14.82 1.29
C LYS A 89 -5.66 -14.57 1.22
N MET A 90 -5.03 -14.95 0.12
CA MET A 90 -3.65 -14.59 -0.19
C MET A 90 -3.58 -13.10 -0.52
N MET A 91 -2.67 -12.40 0.16
CA MET A 91 -2.45 -10.95 -0.02
C MET A 91 -0.97 -10.63 0.03
N PRO A 92 -0.52 -9.56 -0.67
CA PRO A 92 0.86 -9.11 -0.53
C PRO A 92 1.12 -8.67 0.91
N GLU A 93 2.06 -9.33 1.57
CA GLU A 93 2.53 -8.92 2.89
C GLU A 93 3.84 -8.14 2.76
N ILE A 94 3.91 -6.98 3.40
CA ILE A 94 5.11 -6.15 3.46
C ILE A 94 5.87 -6.57 4.72
N LEU A 95 7.06 -7.13 4.53
CA LEU A 95 7.80 -7.79 5.61
C LEU A 95 8.68 -6.82 6.39
N ASN A 96 8.81 -7.06 7.69
CA ASN A 96 9.74 -6.34 8.57
C ASN A 96 9.55 -4.82 8.56
N VAL A 97 8.31 -4.37 8.61
CA VAL A 97 8.00 -2.94 8.70
C VAL A 97 8.17 -2.50 10.16
N PRO A 98 9.09 -1.56 10.46
CA PRO A 98 9.33 -1.15 11.84
C PRO A 98 8.07 -0.49 12.44
N GLY A 99 7.70 -0.92 13.63
CA GLY A 99 6.54 -0.39 14.35
C GLY A 99 5.18 -0.87 13.86
N PHE A 100 5.13 -1.78 12.88
CA PHE A 100 3.89 -2.33 12.33
C PHE A 100 3.98 -3.85 12.26
N VAL A 101 2.86 -4.52 12.49
CA VAL A 101 2.76 -5.98 12.44
C VAL A 101 1.72 -6.36 11.40
N GLY A 102 2.08 -7.30 10.51
CA GLY A 102 1.16 -7.84 9.53
C GLY A 102 0.69 -6.83 8.47
N ALA A 103 1.55 -5.88 8.09
CA ALA A 103 1.24 -4.93 7.03
C ALA A 103 1.03 -5.66 5.71
N ARG A 104 -0.14 -5.50 5.12
CA ARG A 104 -0.52 -6.10 3.83
C ARG A 104 -1.19 -5.08 2.93
N MET A 105 -1.04 -5.26 1.63
CA MET A 105 -1.78 -4.47 0.65
C MET A 105 -3.13 -5.15 0.41
N HIS A 106 -4.23 -4.41 0.55
CA HIS A 106 -5.57 -4.99 0.42
C HIS A 106 -6.57 -4.01 -0.21
N ALA A 107 -7.83 -4.43 -0.29
CA ALA A 107 -8.90 -3.61 -0.84
C ALA A 107 -9.54 -2.72 0.23
N GLY A 108 -10.03 -1.58 -0.18
CA GLY A 108 -10.75 -0.61 0.64
C GLY A 108 -10.89 0.70 -0.11
N ASN A 109 -11.69 1.62 0.39
CA ASN A 109 -12.00 2.87 -0.30
C ASN A 109 -11.47 4.12 0.39
N HIS A 110 -11.30 4.10 1.70
CA HIS A 110 -10.86 5.26 2.47
C HIS A 110 -10.05 4.83 3.71
N ALA A 111 -9.45 5.79 4.39
CA ALA A 111 -8.51 5.50 5.47
C ALA A 111 -9.11 4.68 6.61
N ASP A 112 -10.41 4.80 6.88
CA ASP A 112 -11.07 4.01 7.91
C ASP A 112 -11.18 2.51 7.56
N ASN A 113 -10.91 2.14 6.32
CA ASN A 113 -10.87 0.73 5.90
C ASN A 113 -9.51 0.08 6.16
N THR A 114 -8.56 0.79 6.72
CA THR A 114 -7.21 0.27 6.97
C THR A 114 -6.64 0.79 8.28
N GLU A 115 -5.65 0.08 8.79
CA GLU A 115 -4.90 0.46 9.99
C GLU A 115 -3.40 0.56 9.65
N GLY A 116 -3.08 1.34 8.61
CA GLY A 116 -1.73 1.56 8.12
C GLY A 116 -1.38 0.81 6.84
N CYS A 117 -2.17 -0.17 6.43
CA CYS A 117 -1.93 -0.94 5.21
C CYS A 117 -2.29 -0.16 3.96
N PRO A 118 -1.50 -0.24 2.87
CA PRO A 118 -1.86 0.39 1.59
C PRO A 118 -3.08 -0.27 0.94
N LEU A 119 -3.97 0.55 0.40
CA LEU A 119 -5.18 0.10 -0.31
C LEU A 119 -5.05 0.35 -1.81
N PHE A 120 -5.36 -0.66 -2.62
CA PHE A 120 -5.42 -0.51 -4.08
C PHE A 120 -6.65 0.27 -4.52
N GLY A 121 -6.57 1.02 -5.61
CA GLY A 121 -7.74 1.63 -6.21
C GLY A 121 -7.42 2.59 -7.34
N ASP A 122 -8.43 3.34 -7.74
CA ASP A 122 -8.33 4.42 -8.71
C ASP A 122 -8.66 5.73 -8.02
N TYR A 123 -7.80 6.73 -8.19
CA TYR A 123 -7.97 8.04 -7.58
C TYR A 123 -8.61 9.03 -8.54
N ASN A 124 -9.61 9.77 -8.06
CA ASN A 124 -10.20 10.90 -8.74
C ASN A 124 -10.07 12.14 -7.84
N PRO A 125 -9.37 13.22 -8.28
CA PRO A 125 -9.23 14.42 -7.47
C PRO A 125 -10.54 15.08 -7.05
N LYS A 126 -11.65 14.80 -7.75
CA LYS A 126 -12.98 15.27 -7.38
C LYS A 126 -13.58 14.52 -6.18
N GLN A 127 -12.96 13.40 -5.78
CA GLN A 127 -13.34 12.60 -4.64
C GLN A 127 -12.12 12.47 -3.71
N PRO A 128 -11.77 13.51 -2.95
CA PRO A 128 -10.60 13.48 -2.08
C PRO A 128 -10.73 12.39 -1.00
N ASP A 129 -9.60 11.88 -0.56
CA ASP A 129 -9.51 10.86 0.48
C ASP A 129 -10.27 9.56 0.14
N TRP A 130 -10.39 9.24 -1.15
CA TRP A 130 -11.16 8.10 -1.63
C TRP A 130 -10.50 7.46 -2.85
N VAL A 131 -10.57 6.12 -2.94
CA VAL A 131 -10.26 5.36 -4.15
C VAL A 131 -11.40 4.42 -4.49
N SER A 132 -11.65 4.23 -5.80
CA SER A 132 -12.67 3.34 -6.34
C SER A 132 -12.02 2.12 -7.00
N ASN A 133 -12.83 1.16 -7.46
CA ASN A 133 -12.38 -0.08 -8.13
C ASN A 133 -11.32 -0.86 -7.35
N SER A 134 -11.34 -0.77 -6.03
CA SER A 134 -10.28 -1.31 -5.18
C SER A 134 -10.13 -2.83 -5.33
N THR A 135 -11.22 -3.57 -5.29
CA THR A 135 -11.20 -5.03 -5.43
C THR A 135 -10.64 -5.46 -6.77
N ASN A 136 -11.05 -4.78 -7.86
CA ASN A 136 -10.54 -5.08 -9.20
C ASN A 136 -9.04 -4.83 -9.29
N ARG A 137 -8.54 -3.72 -8.76
CA ARG A 137 -7.11 -3.39 -8.78
C ARG A 137 -6.30 -4.36 -7.92
N LYS A 138 -6.82 -4.75 -6.76
CA LYS A 138 -6.19 -5.77 -5.93
C LYS A 138 -6.10 -7.11 -6.67
N ASN A 139 -7.14 -7.52 -7.37
CA ASN A 139 -7.17 -8.80 -8.07
C ASN A 139 -6.22 -8.81 -9.28
N GLU A 140 -5.97 -7.67 -9.92
CA GLU A 140 -4.98 -7.55 -10.98
C GLU A 140 -3.54 -7.73 -10.46
N PHE A 141 -3.28 -7.32 -9.23
CA PHE A 141 -1.94 -7.38 -8.62
C PHE A 141 -1.65 -8.79 -8.11
#